data_bd1f1b70349071ac2f51277161c3d146
#
_entry.id   bd1f1b70349071ac2f51277161c3d146
#
_cell.length_a   1.000
_cell.length_b   1.000
_cell.length_c   1.000
_cell.angle_alpha   90.00
_cell.angle_beta   90.00
_cell.angle_gamma   90.00
#
_symmetry.space_group_name_H-M   'P 1'
#
loop_
_entity.id
_entity.type
_entity.pdbx_description
1 polymer ?
#
loop_
_entity_poly.entity_id
_entity_poly.type
_entity_poly.pdbx_seq_one_letter_code
_entity_poly.pdbx_strand_id
1 'polypeptide(L)'
;MQHPYLSTFLAGVAALCLSTAAQAQSLISGFMAGKGHGSVVFTGTAERYRNVFLAPEKVDAVPIYREVRVSSVSLFANYGITDKIEAVVSLPFIESSGRANRVVLDSLGAAYVNSRSGLQDLSLMVKFKAFSAPVGSSQLDLLGAVGVSTPASSYQSKADLGYIIAIGNRATKYNVLGTAQLRMPSGMFVMGQAGYSARTNPVPDAFVADAKVGYAGLKFYAEAWAALQQSSSKGTDILQPGFTGLFTATRVNYTRVGISLYKPISNGVGVILGASQYVAGRNVGQSTGVSAGVSYNY
;
A
#
# COMPACT_ATOMS: atom_id res chain seq x y z
N MET A 1 -25.54 -16.91 -34.40
CA MET A 1 -24.75 -15.67 -34.40
C MET A 1 -24.58 -15.24 -32.96
N GLN A 2 -23.37 -15.48 -32.40
CA GLN A 2 -23.08 -15.04 -31.02
C GLN A 2 -22.69 -13.56 -31.08
N HIS A 3 -23.37 -12.73 -30.29
CA HIS A 3 -23.15 -11.29 -30.26
C HIS A 3 -21.79 -10.95 -29.63
N PRO A 4 -20.80 -10.43 -30.37
CA PRO A 4 -19.48 -10.10 -29.86
C PRO A 4 -19.52 -8.97 -28.81
N TYR A 5 -20.59 -8.19 -28.75
CA TYR A 5 -20.78 -7.09 -27.79
C TYR A 5 -21.08 -7.54 -26.36
N LEU A 6 -21.65 -8.74 -26.17
CA LEU A 6 -21.96 -9.25 -24.85
C LEU A 6 -20.70 -9.71 -24.10
N SER A 7 -19.73 -10.28 -24.83
CA SER A 7 -18.44 -10.69 -24.25
C SER A 7 -17.55 -9.50 -23.87
N THR A 8 -17.60 -8.40 -24.64
CA THR A 8 -16.85 -7.19 -24.35
C THR A 8 -17.44 -6.41 -23.16
N PHE A 9 -18.78 -6.42 -23.03
CA PHE A 9 -19.47 -5.80 -21.91
C PHE A 9 -19.24 -6.59 -20.60
N LEU A 10 -19.30 -7.91 -20.64
CA LEU A 10 -19.00 -8.79 -19.51
C LEU A 10 -17.53 -8.74 -19.08
N ALA A 11 -16.60 -8.60 -20.02
CA ALA A 11 -15.17 -8.40 -19.72
C ALA A 11 -14.91 -7.03 -19.07
N GLY A 12 -15.66 -5.99 -19.48
CA GLY A 12 -15.63 -4.67 -18.87
C GLY A 12 -16.13 -4.66 -17.43
N VAL A 13 -17.23 -5.36 -17.14
CA VAL A 13 -17.79 -5.49 -15.79
C VAL A 13 -16.87 -6.30 -14.88
N ALA A 14 -16.22 -7.36 -15.40
CA ALA A 14 -15.22 -8.10 -14.62
C ALA A 14 -13.99 -7.25 -14.28
N ALA A 15 -13.53 -6.40 -15.21
CA ALA A 15 -12.42 -5.48 -14.96
C ALA A 15 -12.77 -4.43 -13.89
N LEU A 16 -14.02 -4.02 -13.78
CA LEU A 16 -14.50 -3.09 -12.74
C LEU A 16 -14.43 -3.67 -11.31
N CYS A 17 -14.69 -4.96 -11.16
CA CYS A 17 -14.57 -5.63 -9.86
C CYS A 17 -13.12 -5.79 -9.39
N LEU A 18 -12.13 -5.57 -10.26
CA LEU A 18 -10.73 -5.93 -10.02
C LEU A 18 -9.87 -4.78 -9.51
N SER A 19 -10.36 -3.54 -9.58
CA SER A 19 -9.62 -2.36 -9.10
C SER A 19 -9.46 -2.31 -7.59
N THR A 20 -10.20 -3.13 -6.84
CA THR A 20 -10.40 -3.00 -5.39
C THR A 20 -9.50 -3.87 -4.52
N ALA A 21 -8.99 -4.99 -5.06
CA ALA A 21 -8.19 -5.94 -4.27
C ALA A 21 -6.74 -5.48 -4.00
N ALA A 22 -6.29 -4.45 -4.73
CA ALA A 22 -4.88 -4.03 -4.76
C ALA A 22 -4.44 -3.08 -3.66
N GLN A 23 -5.31 -2.76 -2.71
CA GLN A 23 -5.18 -1.59 -1.84
C GLN A 23 -4.11 -1.66 -0.75
N ALA A 24 -3.69 -2.83 -0.34
CA ALA A 24 -2.71 -2.90 0.75
C ALA A 24 -1.26 -2.57 0.29
N GLN A 25 -1.02 -2.41 -1.03
CA GLN A 25 0.34 -2.52 -1.57
C GLN A 25 0.69 -1.49 -2.66
N SER A 26 -0.20 -1.24 -3.62
CA SER A 26 0.01 -0.25 -4.68
C SER A 26 -0.82 0.99 -4.41
N LEU A 27 -0.26 2.16 -4.70
CA LEU A 27 -1.01 3.41 -4.62
C LEU A 27 -2.17 3.46 -5.62
N ILE A 28 -2.03 2.75 -6.75
CA ILE A 28 -3.06 2.63 -7.78
C ILE A 28 -3.13 1.22 -8.37
N SER A 29 -4.30 0.85 -8.90
CA SER A 29 -4.51 -0.36 -9.68
C SER A 29 -4.15 -0.14 -11.15
N GLY A 30 -3.74 -1.19 -11.87
CA GLY A 30 -3.58 -1.19 -13.33
C GLY A 30 -4.91 -1.22 -14.10
N PHE A 31 -6.02 -1.48 -13.44
CA PHE A 31 -7.35 -1.51 -14.05
C PHE A 31 -8.04 -0.13 -13.94
N MET A 32 -8.78 0.26 -14.97
CA MET A 32 -9.60 1.48 -14.98
C MET A 32 -11.05 1.14 -14.67
N ALA A 33 -11.69 1.95 -13.84
CA ALA A 33 -13.11 1.77 -13.51
C ALA A 33 -14.06 2.01 -14.70
N GLY A 34 -13.68 2.90 -15.62
CA GLY A 34 -14.56 3.37 -16.69
C GLY A 34 -15.48 4.50 -16.23
N LYS A 35 -16.02 5.26 -17.18
CA LYS A 35 -16.84 6.44 -16.90
C LYS A 35 -18.09 6.10 -16.09
N GLY A 36 -18.28 6.80 -14.97
CA GLY A 36 -19.47 6.68 -14.11
C GLY A 36 -19.47 5.47 -13.18
N HIS A 37 -18.41 4.65 -13.23
CA HIS A 37 -18.24 3.48 -12.38
C HIS A 37 -17.16 3.70 -11.34
N GLY A 38 -17.22 2.94 -10.27
CA GLY A 38 -16.25 3.03 -9.20
C GLY A 38 -16.41 1.94 -8.16
N SER A 39 -15.63 2.08 -7.11
CA SER A 39 -15.73 1.19 -5.97
C SER A 39 -15.42 1.90 -4.66
N VAL A 40 -16.00 1.40 -3.60
CA VAL A 40 -15.67 1.75 -2.22
C VAL A 40 -15.25 0.48 -1.50
N VAL A 41 -14.11 0.54 -0.81
CA VAL A 41 -13.52 -0.61 -0.14
C VAL A 41 -13.19 -0.27 1.30
N PHE A 42 -13.60 -1.14 2.22
CA PHE A 42 -13.14 -1.15 3.60
C PHE A 42 -12.26 -2.37 3.83
N THR A 43 -11.03 -2.17 4.30
CA THR A 43 -10.09 -3.25 4.57
C THR A 43 -9.53 -3.11 5.97
N GLY A 44 -9.66 -4.16 6.78
CA GLY A 44 -8.93 -4.32 8.04
C GLY A 44 -7.63 -5.08 7.79
N THR A 45 -6.53 -4.62 8.42
CA THR A 45 -5.23 -5.30 8.37
C THR A 45 -4.69 -5.48 9.77
N ALA A 46 -4.12 -6.65 10.05
CA ALA A 46 -3.41 -6.94 11.28
C ALA A 46 -1.99 -7.42 10.96
N GLU A 47 -1.01 -6.70 11.46
CA GLU A 47 0.41 -6.97 11.27
C GLU A 47 1.12 -7.12 12.61
N ARG A 48 2.21 -7.90 12.61
CA ARG A 48 3.09 -8.03 13.77
C ARG A 48 4.53 -8.24 13.37
N TYR A 49 5.45 -7.75 14.20
CA TYR A 49 6.87 -8.05 14.07
C TYR A 49 7.57 -8.12 15.42
N ARG A 50 8.64 -8.90 15.46
CA ARG A 50 9.55 -9.05 16.60
C ARG A 50 10.99 -8.74 16.23
N ASN A 51 11.27 -8.67 14.95
CA ASN A 51 12.59 -8.42 14.37
C ASN A 51 12.53 -7.14 13.52
N VAL A 52 13.66 -6.49 13.38
CA VAL A 52 13.81 -5.28 12.56
C VAL A 52 14.98 -5.43 11.60
N PHE A 53 14.82 -4.90 10.41
CA PHE A 53 15.93 -4.68 9.49
C PHE A 53 16.57 -3.33 9.85
N LEU A 54 17.70 -3.36 10.55
CA LEU A 54 18.55 -2.19 10.72
C LEU A 54 19.65 -2.21 9.64
N ALA A 55 20.21 -1.05 9.30
CA ALA A 55 21.35 -0.99 8.42
C ALA A 55 22.65 -1.24 9.23
N PRO A 56 23.55 -2.11 8.74
CA PRO A 56 23.45 -2.95 7.53
C PRO A 56 22.75 -4.31 7.74
N GLU A 57 22.37 -4.69 8.96
CA GLU A 57 22.02 -6.05 9.31
C GLU A 57 20.59 -6.17 9.89
N LYS A 58 20.03 -7.37 9.80
CA LYS A 58 18.82 -7.75 10.51
C LYS A 58 19.15 -7.96 11.98
N VAL A 59 18.30 -7.42 12.87
CA VAL A 59 18.39 -7.61 14.31
C VAL A 59 17.18 -8.40 14.78
N ASP A 60 17.43 -9.52 15.48
CA ASP A 60 16.38 -10.40 16.02
C ASP A 60 15.77 -9.85 17.32
N ALA A 61 15.59 -8.54 17.38
CA ALA A 61 14.95 -7.83 18.49
C ALA A 61 14.37 -6.51 17.98
N VAL A 62 13.30 -6.06 18.62
CA VAL A 62 12.82 -4.69 18.51
C VAL A 62 13.35 -3.93 19.72
N PRO A 63 14.06 -2.82 19.57
CA PRO A 63 14.47 -1.99 20.72
C PRO A 63 13.25 -1.66 21.59
N ILE A 64 13.37 -1.83 22.92
CA ILE A 64 12.32 -1.57 23.93
C ILE A 64 11.18 -2.60 23.90
N TYR A 65 10.67 -2.97 22.73
CA TYR A 65 9.50 -3.82 22.60
C TYR A 65 9.90 -5.25 22.20
N ARG A 66 9.29 -6.25 22.84
CA ARG A 66 9.40 -7.66 22.42
C ARG A 66 8.64 -7.94 21.14
N GLU A 67 7.56 -7.21 20.95
CA GLU A 67 6.65 -7.37 19.83
C GLU A 67 5.97 -6.02 19.56
N VAL A 68 5.84 -5.68 18.30
CA VAL A 68 4.99 -4.57 17.84
C VAL A 68 3.86 -5.15 17.01
N ARG A 69 2.65 -4.67 17.27
CA ARG A 69 1.44 -4.98 16.52
C ARG A 69 0.93 -3.71 15.88
N VAL A 70 0.55 -3.83 14.63
CA VAL A 70 -0.06 -2.74 13.87
C VAL A 70 -1.39 -3.24 13.33
N SER A 71 -2.45 -2.55 13.70
CA SER A 71 -3.79 -2.78 13.14
C SER A 71 -4.20 -1.56 12.34
N SER A 72 -4.87 -1.76 11.23
CA SER A 72 -5.42 -0.65 10.47
C SER A 72 -6.79 -0.97 9.90
N VAL A 73 -7.60 0.07 9.74
CA VAL A 73 -8.81 0.06 8.92
C VAL A 73 -8.63 1.13 7.86
N SER A 74 -8.74 0.75 6.60
CA SER A 74 -8.57 1.67 5.48
C SER A 74 -9.87 1.81 4.70
N LEU A 75 -10.26 3.04 4.44
CA LEU A 75 -11.23 3.38 3.42
C LEU A 75 -10.48 3.69 2.13
N PHE A 76 -10.89 3.06 1.05
CA PHE A 76 -10.47 3.38 -0.29
C PHE A 76 -11.67 3.59 -1.18
N ALA A 77 -11.58 4.54 -2.11
CA ALA A 77 -12.56 4.68 -3.17
C ALA A 77 -11.88 5.12 -4.46
N ASN A 78 -12.48 4.71 -5.57
CA ASN A 78 -12.13 5.20 -6.89
C ASN A 78 -13.39 5.52 -7.70
N TYR A 79 -13.26 6.47 -8.63
CA TYR A 79 -14.34 6.89 -9.51
C TYR A 79 -13.81 7.25 -10.90
N GLY A 80 -14.34 6.60 -11.93
CA GLY A 80 -14.04 6.88 -13.32
C GLY A 80 -14.74 8.15 -13.81
N ILE A 81 -14.00 9.23 -13.91
CA ILE A 81 -14.50 10.51 -14.44
C ILE A 81 -14.76 10.37 -15.95
N THR A 82 -13.87 9.67 -16.63
CA THR A 82 -13.99 9.25 -18.03
C THR A 82 -13.47 7.83 -18.17
N ASP A 83 -13.55 7.24 -19.37
CA ASP A 83 -12.94 5.91 -19.63
C ASP A 83 -11.39 5.93 -19.56
N LYS A 84 -10.80 7.12 -19.49
CA LYS A 84 -9.34 7.32 -19.44
C LYS A 84 -8.85 8.06 -18.20
N ILE A 85 -9.73 8.60 -17.39
CA ILE A 85 -9.38 9.37 -16.18
C ILE A 85 -10.16 8.86 -14.98
N GLU A 86 -9.47 8.59 -13.90
CA GLU A 86 -10.02 8.06 -12.66
C GLU A 86 -9.46 8.82 -11.47
N ALA A 87 -10.33 9.24 -10.55
CA ALA A 87 -9.94 9.75 -9.26
C ALA A 87 -9.83 8.61 -8.25
N VAL A 88 -8.83 8.67 -7.38
CA VAL A 88 -8.58 7.67 -6.33
C VAL A 88 -8.36 8.39 -5.01
N VAL A 89 -9.02 7.91 -3.95
CA VAL A 89 -8.86 8.40 -2.59
C VAL A 89 -8.60 7.24 -1.62
N SER A 90 -7.73 7.46 -0.65
CA SER A 90 -7.45 6.49 0.41
C SER A 90 -7.21 7.19 1.73
N LEU A 91 -7.81 6.66 2.80
CA LEU A 91 -7.67 7.16 4.17
C LEU A 91 -7.59 6.00 5.17
N PRO A 92 -6.42 5.70 5.74
CA PRO A 92 -6.27 4.70 6.78
C PRO A 92 -6.40 5.30 8.18
N PHE A 93 -7.05 4.57 9.07
CA PHE A 93 -6.89 4.69 10.50
C PHE A 93 -5.95 3.59 10.97
N ILE A 94 -4.91 3.94 11.72
CA ILE A 94 -3.88 3.01 12.17
C ILE A 94 -3.78 3.05 13.68
N GLU A 95 -3.64 1.88 14.27
CA GLU A 95 -3.22 1.69 15.65
C GLU A 95 -1.94 0.86 15.68
N SER A 96 -0.91 1.36 16.35
CA SER A 96 0.36 0.67 16.57
C SER A 96 0.59 0.52 18.06
N SER A 97 0.86 -0.70 18.51
CA SER A 97 1.08 -1.02 19.92
C SER A 97 2.34 -1.85 20.11
N GLY A 98 3.12 -1.52 21.14
CA GLY A 98 4.32 -2.23 21.54
C GLY A 98 4.15 -2.95 22.88
N ARG A 99 4.57 -4.20 22.95
CA ARG A 99 4.67 -4.96 24.19
C ARG A 99 6.11 -4.92 24.69
N ALA A 100 6.40 -4.15 25.72
CA ALA A 100 7.73 -4.04 26.31
C ALA A 100 8.06 -5.16 27.31
N ASN A 101 9.34 -5.29 27.65
CA ASN A 101 9.81 -6.13 28.74
C ASN A 101 9.64 -5.36 30.07
N ARG A 102 9.28 -6.05 31.15
CA ARG A 102 9.02 -5.43 32.47
C ARG A 102 10.22 -4.63 32.98
N VAL A 103 11.43 -5.15 32.81
CA VAL A 103 12.68 -4.47 33.19
C VAL A 103 12.87 -3.14 32.44
N VAL A 104 12.47 -3.08 31.16
CA VAL A 104 12.54 -1.86 30.35
C VAL A 104 11.46 -0.86 30.79
N LEU A 105 10.28 -1.33 31.17
CA LEU A 105 9.20 -0.47 31.70
C LEU A 105 9.63 0.23 32.98
N ASP A 106 10.28 -0.49 33.88
CA ASP A 106 10.74 0.03 35.16
C ASP A 106 11.85 1.08 34.97
N SER A 107 12.64 0.98 33.89
CA SER A 107 13.71 1.95 33.56
C SER A 107 13.23 3.18 32.82
N LEU A 108 12.13 3.11 32.06
CA LEU A 108 11.58 4.22 31.28
C LEU A 108 10.56 5.07 32.04
N GLY A 109 10.01 4.54 33.14
CA GLY A 109 9.08 5.24 34.01
C GLY A 109 7.84 5.80 33.28
N ALA A 110 7.42 6.99 33.66
CA ALA A 110 6.21 7.65 33.13
C ALA A 110 6.31 8.10 31.66
N ALA A 111 7.48 8.07 31.06
CA ALA A 111 7.69 8.44 29.65
C ALA A 111 7.34 7.30 28.65
N TYR A 112 7.01 6.11 29.14
CA TYR A 112 6.69 4.96 28.30
C TYR A 112 5.29 5.08 27.67
N VAL A 113 5.25 5.02 26.34
CA VAL A 113 4.03 4.97 25.54
C VAL A 113 3.95 3.60 24.89
N ASN A 114 2.86 2.87 25.11
CA ASN A 114 2.67 1.51 24.60
C ASN A 114 1.75 1.42 23.39
N SER A 115 1.03 2.46 23.04
CA SER A 115 0.13 2.49 21.91
C SER A 115 0.01 3.90 21.32
N ARG A 116 -0.21 3.96 20.00
CA ARG A 116 -0.53 5.17 19.25
C ARG A 116 -1.56 4.86 18.20
N SER A 117 -2.51 5.74 18.01
CA SER A 117 -3.54 5.57 16.99
C SER A 117 -3.93 6.92 16.38
N GLY A 118 -4.54 6.87 15.20
CA GLY A 118 -5.08 8.04 14.53
C GLY A 118 -5.34 7.80 13.04
N LEU A 119 -6.04 8.76 12.43
CA LEU A 119 -6.08 8.88 10.98
C LEU A 119 -4.68 9.23 10.48
N GLN A 120 -4.19 8.47 9.52
CA GLN A 120 -2.85 8.69 8.97
C GLN A 120 -2.88 9.74 7.86
N ASP A 121 -2.43 9.41 6.66
CA ASP A 121 -2.35 10.35 5.55
C ASP A 121 -3.54 10.14 4.60
N LEU A 122 -4.28 11.21 4.33
CA LEU A 122 -5.25 11.23 3.22
C LEU A 122 -4.48 11.28 1.91
N SER A 123 -4.71 10.31 1.04
CA SER A 123 -4.15 10.25 -0.31
C SER A 123 -5.21 10.56 -1.34
N LEU A 124 -4.92 11.50 -2.23
CA LEU A 124 -5.73 11.86 -3.38
C LEU A 124 -4.88 11.70 -4.64
N MET A 125 -5.34 10.91 -5.60
CA MET A 125 -4.62 10.68 -6.86
C MET A 125 -5.55 10.77 -8.05
N VAL A 126 -5.00 11.24 -9.16
CA VAL A 126 -5.62 11.17 -10.48
C VAL A 126 -4.80 10.20 -11.32
N LYS A 127 -5.46 9.15 -11.80
CA LYS A 127 -4.91 8.14 -12.69
C LYS A 127 -5.44 8.37 -14.09
N PHE A 128 -4.59 8.20 -15.08
CA PHE A 128 -4.98 8.34 -16.48
C PHE A 128 -4.38 7.24 -17.35
N LYS A 129 -5.14 6.78 -18.32
CA LYS A 129 -4.70 5.83 -19.35
C LYS A 129 -4.06 6.60 -20.48
N ALA A 130 -2.73 6.54 -20.58
CA ALA A 130 -1.94 7.25 -21.58
C ALA A 130 -1.98 6.53 -22.93
N PHE A 131 -1.93 5.18 -22.90
CA PHE A 131 -1.85 4.37 -24.12
C PHE A 131 -2.52 3.02 -23.90
N SER A 132 -3.07 2.46 -24.97
CA SER A 132 -3.69 1.14 -24.97
C SER A 132 -3.57 0.54 -26.38
N ALA A 133 -2.94 -0.65 -26.49
CA ALA A 133 -2.74 -1.31 -27.77
C ALA A 133 -2.82 -2.84 -27.64
N PRO A 134 -3.30 -3.53 -28.68
CA PRO A 134 -3.20 -4.97 -28.76
C PRO A 134 -1.74 -5.41 -28.95
N VAL A 135 -1.34 -6.47 -28.25
CA VAL A 135 -0.05 -7.16 -28.40
C VAL A 135 -0.35 -8.64 -28.63
N GLY A 136 -0.37 -9.06 -29.88
CA GLY A 136 -0.92 -10.35 -30.25
C GLY A 136 -2.40 -10.46 -29.88
N SER A 137 -2.76 -11.48 -29.10
CA SER A 137 -4.11 -11.63 -28.54
C SER A 137 -4.33 -10.91 -27.20
N SER A 138 -3.28 -10.32 -26.65
CA SER A 138 -3.28 -9.63 -25.34
C SER A 138 -3.48 -8.12 -25.51
N GLN A 139 -3.81 -7.42 -24.43
CA GLN A 139 -3.98 -5.97 -24.37
C GLN A 139 -2.92 -5.37 -23.46
N LEU A 140 -2.10 -4.46 -23.99
CA LEU A 140 -1.16 -3.66 -23.22
C LEU A 140 -1.80 -2.30 -22.91
N ASP A 141 -1.83 -1.94 -21.61
CA ASP A 141 -2.24 -0.62 -21.15
C ASP A 141 -1.04 0.07 -20.46
N LEU A 142 -0.78 1.33 -20.81
CA LEU A 142 0.15 2.20 -20.12
C LEU A 142 -0.64 3.31 -19.42
N LEU A 143 -0.44 3.41 -18.09
CA LEU A 143 -1.12 4.39 -17.26
C LEU A 143 -0.10 5.28 -16.55
N GLY A 144 -0.52 6.50 -16.28
CA GLY A 144 0.17 7.41 -15.38
C GLY A 144 -0.71 7.78 -14.20
N ALA A 145 -0.11 8.20 -13.11
CA ALA A 145 -0.84 8.82 -12.02
C ALA A 145 -0.02 9.89 -11.32
N VAL A 146 -0.71 10.91 -10.85
CA VAL A 146 -0.14 11.97 -10.01
C VAL A 146 -1.05 12.19 -8.81
N GLY A 147 -0.47 12.55 -7.68
CA GLY A 147 -1.29 12.79 -6.49
C GLY A 147 -0.52 13.29 -5.29
N VAL A 148 -1.27 13.59 -4.25
CA VAL A 148 -0.77 14.07 -2.96
C VAL A 148 -1.28 13.19 -1.84
N SER A 149 -0.41 12.93 -0.86
CA SER A 149 -0.78 12.32 0.42
C SER A 149 -0.37 13.27 1.53
N THR A 150 -1.28 13.64 2.41
CA THR A 150 -1.02 14.61 3.47
C THR A 150 -1.63 14.13 4.79
N PRO A 151 -1.03 14.43 5.95
CA PRO A 151 -1.55 14.02 7.25
C PRO A 151 -3.00 14.46 7.45
N ALA A 152 -3.89 13.50 7.76
CA ALA A 152 -5.31 13.76 8.02
C ALA A 152 -5.59 14.07 9.51
N SER A 153 -4.60 13.86 10.38
CA SER A 153 -4.69 14.18 11.80
C SER A 153 -3.36 14.66 12.36
N SER A 154 -3.38 15.16 13.60
CA SER A 154 -2.18 15.62 14.30
C SER A 154 -1.42 14.50 15.03
N TYR A 155 -1.35 13.29 14.43
CA TYR A 155 -0.62 12.19 15.04
C TYR A 155 0.87 12.51 15.30
N GLN A 156 1.43 11.92 16.36
CA GLN A 156 2.83 12.14 16.71
C GLN A 156 3.77 11.36 15.79
N SER A 157 4.77 12.06 15.24
CA SER A 157 5.80 11.48 14.36
C SER A 157 7.23 11.72 14.85
N LYS A 158 7.44 12.62 15.82
CA LYS A 158 8.77 13.06 16.30
C LYS A 158 9.07 12.57 17.71
N ALA A 159 8.61 11.39 18.07
CA ALA A 159 8.81 10.94 19.45
C ALA A 159 9.99 9.97 19.50
N ASP A 160 11.02 10.31 20.23
CA ASP A 160 12.18 9.51 20.66
C ASP A 160 12.09 8.00 20.36
N LEU A 161 12.45 7.14 21.28
CA LEU A 161 12.30 5.69 21.13
C LEU A 161 10.86 5.22 20.87
N GLY A 162 9.85 6.00 21.23
CA GLY A 162 8.45 5.76 20.84
C GLY A 162 8.15 5.89 19.36
N TYR A 163 9.11 6.31 18.52
CA TYR A 163 8.98 6.28 17.06
C TYR A 163 8.78 4.86 16.51
N ILE A 164 9.26 3.84 17.20
CA ILE A 164 9.09 2.43 16.81
C ILE A 164 7.62 2.05 16.64
N ILE A 165 6.72 2.69 17.39
CA ILE A 165 5.27 2.53 17.28
C ILE A 165 4.59 3.73 16.60
N ALA A 166 5.34 4.59 15.91
CA ALA A 166 4.75 5.68 15.15
C ALA A 166 3.87 5.16 14.02
N ILE A 167 2.73 5.80 13.80
CA ILE A 167 1.78 5.42 12.74
C ILE A 167 2.10 6.07 11.39
N GLY A 168 3.10 6.95 11.33
CA GLY A 168 3.57 7.61 10.12
C GLY A 168 4.57 8.71 10.40
N ASN A 169 5.09 9.33 9.35
CA ASN A 169 6.13 10.38 9.42
C ASN A 169 5.57 11.81 9.40
N ARG A 170 4.27 11.97 9.27
CA ARG A 170 3.57 13.27 9.22
C ARG A 170 4.14 14.23 8.16
N ALA A 171 4.45 13.69 6.99
CA ALA A 171 4.98 14.43 5.86
C ALA A 171 3.96 14.47 4.73
N THR A 172 3.84 15.59 4.05
CA THR A 172 3.14 15.64 2.76
C THR A 172 4.02 15.01 1.69
N LYS A 173 3.42 14.19 0.83
CA LYS A 173 4.07 13.42 -0.24
C LYS A 173 3.42 13.79 -1.56
N TYR A 174 4.22 14.08 -2.56
CA TYR A 174 3.80 14.29 -3.94
C TYR A 174 4.27 13.09 -4.76
N ASN A 175 3.33 12.36 -5.34
CA ASN A 175 3.58 11.10 -6.00
C ASN A 175 3.39 11.22 -7.51
N VAL A 176 4.32 10.65 -8.27
CA VAL A 176 4.23 10.48 -9.72
C VAL A 176 4.52 9.01 -10.02
N LEU A 177 3.60 8.34 -10.71
CA LEU A 177 3.69 6.91 -11.00
C LEU A 177 3.46 6.63 -12.48
N GLY A 178 4.19 5.66 -13.01
CA GLY A 178 3.95 5.03 -14.30
C GLY A 178 3.63 3.55 -14.11
N THR A 179 2.66 3.03 -14.84
CA THR A 179 2.22 1.63 -14.78
C THR A 179 2.12 1.04 -16.18
N ALA A 180 2.64 -0.15 -16.37
CA ALA A 180 2.42 -0.97 -17.55
C ALA A 180 1.67 -2.25 -17.13
N GLN A 181 0.59 -2.58 -17.83
CA GLN A 181 -0.20 -3.77 -17.57
C GLN A 181 -0.49 -4.52 -18.87
N LEU A 182 -0.16 -5.81 -18.90
CA LEU A 182 -0.51 -6.73 -19.96
C LEU A 182 -1.64 -7.65 -19.49
N ARG A 183 -2.77 -7.63 -20.19
CA ARG A 183 -3.93 -8.50 -19.94
C ARG A 183 -4.08 -9.52 -21.05
N MET A 184 -4.22 -10.77 -20.66
CA MET A 184 -4.32 -11.91 -21.58
C MET A 184 -5.78 -12.36 -21.73
N PRO A 185 -6.17 -12.98 -22.85
CA PRO A 185 -7.53 -13.50 -23.05
C PRO A 185 -7.95 -14.57 -22.03
N SER A 186 -6.98 -15.26 -21.45
CA SER A 186 -7.20 -16.24 -20.37
C SER A 186 -7.69 -15.63 -19.06
N GLY A 187 -7.66 -14.29 -18.91
CA GLY A 187 -7.86 -13.59 -17.66
C GLY A 187 -6.58 -13.39 -16.83
N MET A 188 -5.46 -13.97 -17.26
CA MET A 188 -4.16 -13.70 -16.62
C MET A 188 -3.72 -12.27 -16.93
N PHE A 189 -2.98 -11.67 -15.98
CA PHE A 189 -2.34 -10.37 -16.19
C PHE A 189 -0.97 -10.30 -15.53
N VAL A 190 -0.15 -9.41 -16.06
CA VAL A 190 1.11 -8.98 -15.45
C VAL A 190 1.10 -7.46 -15.41
N MET A 191 1.52 -6.88 -14.28
CA MET A 191 1.61 -5.45 -14.09
C MET A 191 2.95 -5.09 -13.47
N GLY A 192 3.56 -4.01 -13.95
CA GLY A 192 4.69 -3.34 -13.32
C GLY A 192 4.35 -1.87 -13.11
N GLN A 193 4.69 -1.34 -11.95
CA GLN A 193 4.53 0.07 -11.60
C GLN A 193 5.83 0.60 -11.03
N ALA A 194 6.18 1.84 -11.36
CA ALA A 194 7.31 2.53 -10.76
C ALA A 194 7.03 4.03 -10.67
N GLY A 195 7.66 4.68 -9.70
CA GLY A 195 7.49 6.11 -9.54
C GLY A 195 8.34 6.73 -8.45
N TYR A 196 8.09 8.01 -8.22
CA TYR A 196 8.81 8.83 -7.27
C TYR A 196 7.84 9.52 -6.31
N SER A 197 8.22 9.54 -5.03
CA SER A 197 7.51 10.21 -3.95
C SER A 197 8.41 11.29 -3.38
N ALA A 198 8.19 12.54 -3.80
CA ALA A 198 8.80 13.71 -3.16
C ALA A 198 8.11 13.98 -1.82
N ARG A 199 8.88 14.22 -0.76
CA ARG A 199 8.37 14.30 0.61
C ARG A 199 8.83 15.58 1.29
N THR A 200 7.97 16.17 2.12
CA THR A 200 8.36 17.34 2.90
C THR A 200 9.42 16.99 3.95
N ASN A 201 10.40 17.88 4.12
CA ASN A 201 11.47 17.71 5.12
C ASN A 201 10.91 17.49 6.52
N PRO A 202 11.55 16.66 7.35
CA PRO A 202 12.86 16.02 7.16
C PRO A 202 12.78 14.62 6.55
N VAL A 203 11.62 14.17 6.05
CA VAL A 203 11.42 12.82 5.52
C VAL A 203 12.10 12.69 4.15
N PRO A 204 12.98 11.69 3.95
CA PRO A 204 13.66 11.51 2.67
C PRO A 204 12.68 11.15 1.55
N ASP A 205 12.90 11.70 0.37
CA ASP A 205 12.20 11.27 -0.84
C ASP A 205 12.43 9.78 -1.11
N ALA A 206 11.56 9.15 -1.89
CA ALA A 206 11.72 7.75 -2.21
C ALA A 206 11.34 7.40 -3.65
N PHE A 207 12.07 6.46 -4.23
CA PHE A 207 11.63 5.65 -5.34
C PHE A 207 10.72 4.55 -4.83
N VAL A 208 9.63 4.29 -5.53
CA VAL A 208 8.68 3.20 -5.24
C VAL A 208 8.45 2.39 -6.50
N ALA A 209 8.33 1.07 -6.35
CA ALA A 209 7.93 0.22 -7.46
C ALA A 209 7.17 -0.99 -6.94
N ASP A 210 6.33 -1.56 -7.78
CA ASP A 210 5.67 -2.83 -7.53
C ASP A 210 5.48 -3.64 -8.81
N ALA A 211 5.39 -4.95 -8.67
CA ALA A 211 5.08 -5.88 -9.73
C ALA A 211 4.02 -6.85 -9.27
N LYS A 212 3.12 -7.22 -10.16
CA LYS A 212 2.02 -8.12 -9.89
C LYS A 212 1.85 -9.11 -11.03
N VAL A 213 1.49 -10.32 -10.67
CA VAL A 213 0.98 -11.34 -11.58
C VAL A 213 -0.29 -11.92 -10.99
N GLY A 214 -1.29 -12.12 -11.81
CA GLY A 214 -2.56 -12.59 -11.28
C GLY A 214 -3.53 -13.06 -12.34
N TYR A 215 -4.69 -13.42 -11.85
CA TYR A 215 -5.84 -13.83 -12.64
C TYR A 215 -7.04 -12.94 -12.29
N ALA A 216 -7.66 -12.42 -13.33
CA ALA A 216 -8.79 -11.52 -13.28
C ALA A 216 -9.97 -12.16 -14.01
N GLY A 217 -10.79 -12.92 -13.27
CA GLY A 217 -11.96 -13.60 -13.80
C GLY A 217 -13.28 -13.13 -13.21
N LEU A 218 -14.39 -13.54 -13.83
CA LEU A 218 -15.74 -13.16 -13.38
C LEU A 218 -16.11 -13.68 -11.99
N LYS A 219 -15.57 -14.85 -11.60
CA LYS A 219 -15.93 -15.55 -10.36
C LYS A 219 -14.99 -15.20 -9.20
N PHE A 220 -13.76 -14.85 -9.51
CA PHE A 220 -12.75 -14.48 -8.52
C PHE A 220 -11.60 -13.75 -9.20
N TYR A 221 -10.85 -13.05 -8.37
CA TYR A 221 -9.57 -12.44 -8.68
C TYR A 221 -8.53 -12.96 -7.71
N ALA A 222 -7.32 -13.21 -8.19
CA ALA A 222 -6.18 -13.58 -7.38
C ALA A 222 -4.92 -12.91 -7.92
N GLU A 223 -4.05 -12.41 -7.03
CA GLU A 223 -2.75 -11.87 -7.41
C GLU A 223 -1.67 -12.26 -6.40
N ALA A 224 -0.45 -12.42 -6.90
CA ALA A 224 0.78 -12.35 -6.13
C ALA A 224 1.52 -11.08 -6.53
N TRP A 225 2.15 -10.43 -5.56
CA TRP A 225 2.77 -9.14 -5.78
C TRP A 225 4.05 -8.98 -4.96
N ALA A 226 4.92 -8.11 -5.45
CA ALA A 226 6.10 -7.65 -4.75
C ALA A 226 6.17 -6.12 -4.86
N ALA A 227 6.40 -5.44 -3.75
CA ALA A 227 6.55 -3.99 -3.69
C ALA A 227 7.87 -3.62 -3.04
N LEU A 228 8.49 -2.55 -3.52
CA LEU A 228 9.72 -2.01 -2.97
C LEU A 228 9.63 -0.50 -2.76
N GLN A 229 10.34 -0.03 -1.75
CA GLN A 229 10.65 1.37 -1.54
C GLN A 229 12.14 1.54 -1.31
N GLN A 230 12.72 2.55 -1.91
CA GLN A 230 14.10 2.96 -1.70
C GLN A 230 14.16 4.47 -1.43
N SER A 231 14.49 4.83 -0.21
CA SER A 231 14.68 6.23 0.21
C SER A 231 15.96 6.81 -0.38
N SER A 232 15.92 8.11 -0.67
CA SER A 232 17.08 8.86 -1.14
C SER A 232 18.24 8.84 -0.14
N SER A 233 19.45 9.08 -0.64
CA SER A 233 20.67 9.12 0.17
C SER A 233 20.72 10.29 1.18
N LYS A 234 19.81 11.25 1.08
CA LYS A 234 19.69 12.38 2.02
C LYS A 234 19.22 11.97 3.42
N GLY A 235 18.60 10.79 3.55
CA GLY A 235 18.20 10.27 4.85
C GLY A 235 19.37 9.66 5.63
N THR A 236 19.17 9.46 6.94
CA THR A 236 20.11 8.86 7.87
C THR A 236 19.76 7.42 8.20
N ASP A 237 20.70 6.68 8.79
CA ASP A 237 20.45 5.34 9.31
C ASP A 237 20.48 5.36 10.83
N ILE A 238 19.55 4.66 11.46
CA ILE A 238 19.51 4.51 12.92
C ILE A 238 20.79 3.85 13.40
N LEU A 239 21.38 4.38 14.48
CA LEU A 239 22.62 3.89 15.11
C LEU A 239 23.88 3.94 14.21
N GLN A 240 23.86 4.70 13.12
CA GLN A 240 25.02 4.93 12.27
C GLN A 240 25.59 6.34 12.47
N PRO A 241 26.87 6.58 12.12
CA PRO A 241 27.45 7.94 12.14
C PRO A 241 26.59 8.92 11.34
N GLY A 242 26.32 10.10 11.94
CA GLY A 242 25.44 11.11 11.33
C GLY A 242 23.97 11.00 11.73
N PHE A 243 23.55 9.99 12.50
CA PHE A 243 22.22 9.94 13.07
C PHE A 243 22.04 10.99 14.17
N THR A 244 21.13 11.92 13.96
CA THR A 244 20.90 13.07 14.86
C THR A 244 19.79 12.82 15.90
N GLY A 245 19.29 11.60 16.02
CA GLY A 245 18.12 11.28 16.84
C GLY A 245 16.78 11.60 16.16
N LEU A 246 16.79 12.18 14.96
CA LEU A 246 15.59 12.53 14.22
C LEU A 246 15.09 11.34 13.38
N PHE A 247 14.26 10.50 13.97
CA PHE A 247 13.77 9.27 13.34
C PHE A 247 12.98 9.49 12.03
N THR A 248 12.30 10.64 11.88
CA THR A 248 11.58 10.97 10.65
C THR A 248 12.51 11.22 9.46
N ALA A 249 13.78 11.53 9.69
CA ALA A 249 14.82 11.66 8.66
C ALA A 249 15.46 10.32 8.28
N THR A 250 15.00 9.22 8.82
CA THR A 250 15.58 7.90 8.58
C THR A 250 15.26 7.39 7.19
N ARG A 251 16.24 6.76 6.55
CA ARG A 251 16.05 6.02 5.31
C ARG A 251 15.26 4.74 5.58
N VAL A 252 14.06 4.65 5.06
CA VAL A 252 13.24 3.44 5.16
C VAL A 252 13.18 2.77 3.79
N ASN A 253 13.91 1.66 3.63
CA ASN A 253 13.84 0.83 2.44
C ASN A 253 13.14 -0.48 2.80
N TYR A 254 12.42 -1.05 1.85
CA TYR A 254 11.84 -2.38 2.05
C TYR A 254 11.58 -3.08 0.72
N THR A 255 11.54 -4.40 0.81
CA THR A 255 10.87 -5.28 -0.15
C THR A 255 9.79 -6.04 0.61
N ARG A 256 8.55 -5.91 0.14
CA ARG A 256 7.38 -6.56 0.71
C ARG A 256 6.73 -7.42 -0.36
N VAL A 257 6.35 -8.65 -0.02
CA VAL A 257 5.66 -9.57 -0.91
C VAL A 257 4.31 -9.96 -0.32
N GLY A 258 3.39 -10.38 -1.16
CA GLY A 258 2.10 -10.83 -0.69
C GLY A 258 1.23 -11.44 -1.75
N ILE A 259 0.06 -11.86 -1.28
CA ILE A 259 -1.03 -12.40 -2.10
C ILE A 259 -2.31 -11.68 -1.75
N SER A 260 -3.19 -11.53 -2.73
CA SER A 260 -4.54 -11.00 -2.53
C SER A 260 -5.55 -11.83 -3.29
N LEU A 261 -6.69 -12.06 -2.68
CA LEU A 261 -7.83 -12.77 -3.23
C LEU A 261 -9.06 -11.86 -3.15
N TYR A 262 -9.86 -11.83 -4.19
CA TYR A 262 -11.15 -11.16 -4.19
C TYR A 262 -12.21 -12.07 -4.78
N LYS A 263 -13.38 -12.09 -4.15
CA LYS A 263 -14.53 -12.84 -4.63
C LYS A 263 -15.77 -11.93 -4.64
N PRO A 264 -16.39 -11.69 -5.82
CA PRO A 264 -17.70 -11.07 -5.88
C PRO A 264 -18.74 -11.99 -5.24
N ILE A 265 -19.67 -11.41 -4.47
CA ILE A 265 -20.75 -12.14 -3.79
C ILE A 265 -22.05 -11.89 -4.53
N SER A 266 -22.59 -10.68 -4.47
CA SER A 266 -23.81 -10.29 -5.18
C SER A 266 -23.98 -8.76 -5.19
N ASN A 267 -24.74 -8.24 -6.16
CA ASN A 267 -25.15 -6.82 -6.19
C ASN A 267 -24.01 -5.81 -6.00
N GLY A 268 -22.88 -6.03 -6.66
CA GLY A 268 -21.70 -5.17 -6.54
C GLY A 268 -20.86 -5.40 -5.27
N VAL A 269 -21.32 -6.20 -4.32
CA VAL A 269 -20.57 -6.51 -3.09
C VAL A 269 -19.58 -7.64 -3.33
N GLY A 270 -18.38 -7.52 -2.77
CA GLY A 270 -17.36 -8.55 -2.78
C GLY A 270 -16.54 -8.58 -1.50
N VAL A 271 -15.82 -9.66 -1.29
CA VAL A 271 -14.90 -9.85 -0.15
C VAL A 271 -13.47 -9.96 -0.64
N ILE A 272 -12.56 -9.44 0.19
CA ILE A 272 -11.14 -9.39 -0.07
C ILE A 272 -10.42 -10.10 1.09
N LEU A 273 -9.42 -10.90 0.76
CA LEU A 273 -8.50 -11.50 1.72
C LEU A 273 -7.07 -11.28 1.22
N GLY A 274 -6.13 -11.09 2.13
CA GLY A 274 -4.74 -10.91 1.77
C GLY A 274 -3.78 -11.35 2.87
N ALA A 275 -2.55 -11.62 2.46
CA ALA A 275 -1.42 -11.85 3.36
C ALA A 275 -0.17 -11.22 2.77
N SER A 276 0.73 -10.75 3.63
CA SER A 276 1.96 -10.10 3.19
C SER A 276 3.07 -10.18 4.22
N GLN A 277 4.31 -10.02 3.76
CA GLN A 277 5.49 -10.04 4.59
C GLN A 277 6.58 -9.11 4.06
N TYR A 278 7.26 -8.41 4.96
CA TYR A 278 8.52 -7.73 4.66
C TYR A 278 9.64 -8.76 4.63
N VAL A 279 10.24 -8.97 3.45
CA VAL A 279 11.29 -9.99 3.23
C VAL A 279 12.70 -9.41 3.25
N ALA A 280 12.82 -8.11 2.98
CA ALA A 280 14.07 -7.35 3.10
C ALA A 280 13.75 -5.91 3.49
N GLY A 281 14.73 -5.24 4.11
CA GLY A 281 14.49 -3.86 4.52
C GLY A 281 15.71 -3.16 5.08
N ARG A 282 15.50 -1.87 5.42
CA ARG A 282 16.44 -0.98 6.09
C ARG A 282 15.63 -0.05 6.99
N ASN A 283 15.92 -0.05 8.27
CA ASN A 283 15.21 0.73 9.29
C ASN A 283 13.68 0.49 9.28
N VAL A 284 13.28 -0.77 9.17
CA VAL A 284 11.87 -1.19 9.13
C VAL A 284 11.66 -2.51 9.86
N GLY A 285 10.49 -2.70 10.48
CA GLY A 285 10.11 -3.96 11.10
C GLY A 285 9.95 -5.10 10.10
N GLN A 286 10.40 -6.31 10.44
CA GLN A 286 10.13 -7.52 9.66
C GLN A 286 8.70 -8.00 9.90
N SER A 287 7.74 -7.24 9.38
CA SER A 287 6.32 -7.48 9.63
C SER A 287 5.76 -8.58 8.74
N THR A 288 4.87 -9.37 9.34
CA THR A 288 3.95 -10.28 8.64
C THR A 288 2.53 -9.82 8.95
N GLY A 289 1.68 -9.76 7.94
CA GLY A 289 0.32 -9.27 8.07
C GLY A 289 -0.69 -10.09 7.30
N VAL A 290 -1.93 -10.00 7.77
CA VAL A 290 -3.13 -10.52 7.10
C VAL A 290 -4.14 -9.39 6.96
N SER A 291 -4.95 -9.44 5.92
CA SER A 291 -6.01 -8.47 5.68
C SER A 291 -7.31 -9.14 5.27
N ALA A 292 -8.42 -8.50 5.63
CA ALA A 292 -9.75 -8.86 5.16
C ALA A 292 -10.55 -7.60 4.90
N GLY A 293 -11.42 -7.63 3.91
CA GLY A 293 -12.21 -6.44 3.54
C GLY A 293 -13.46 -6.76 2.77
N VAL A 294 -14.26 -5.72 2.59
CA VAL A 294 -15.47 -5.71 1.76
C VAL A 294 -15.36 -4.59 0.74
N SER A 295 -15.83 -4.84 -0.46
CA SER A 295 -15.96 -3.84 -1.52
C SER A 295 -17.41 -3.71 -1.95
N TYR A 296 -17.75 -2.50 -2.40
CA TYR A 296 -18.97 -2.22 -3.14
C TYR A 296 -18.58 -1.56 -4.47
N ASN A 297 -18.99 -2.17 -5.57
CA ASN A 297 -18.75 -1.69 -6.93
C ASN A 297 -20.07 -1.20 -7.52
N TYR A 298 -20.07 -0.04 -8.16
CA TYR A 298 -21.27 0.63 -8.70
C TYR A 298 -21.04 1.18 -10.11
#